data_8211c59d65b0d19ef375e4588435edd6
#
_entry.id   8211c59d65b0d19ef375e4588435edd6
#
_cell.length_a   1.000
_cell.length_b   1.000
_cell.length_c   1.000
_cell.angle_alpha   90.00
_cell.angle_beta   90.00
_cell.angle_gamma   90.00
#
_symmetry.space_group_name_H-M   'P 1'
#
loop_
_entity.id
_entity.type
_entity.pdbx_description
1 polymer ?
#
loop_
_entity_poly.entity_id
_entity_poly.type
_entity_poly.pdbx_seq_one_letter_code
_entity_poly.pdbx_strand_id
1 'polypeptide(L)' 'MRILVVTQHFWPENFRINDIVEGFVQDGLAVDVLCGLPNYPHGEWFDGYSADGPFEESYKGARVFRARE' A
#
# COMPACT_ATOMS: atom_id res chain seq x y z
N MET A 1 16.36 5.64 -9.48
CA MET A 1 16.27 5.91 -8.03
C MET A 1 15.20 5.04 -7.40
N ARG A 2 15.46 4.50 -6.25
CA ARG A 2 14.50 3.67 -5.51
C ARG A 2 14.03 4.43 -4.27
N ILE A 3 12.72 4.40 -4.03
CA ILE A 3 12.11 5.09 -2.88
C ILE A 3 11.36 4.07 -2.05
N LEU A 4 11.52 4.15 -0.72
CA LEU A 4 10.70 3.39 0.22
C LEU A 4 9.72 4.36 0.89
N VAL A 5 8.43 4.04 0.79
CA VAL A 5 7.36 4.81 1.44
C VAL A 5 6.86 3.98 2.61
N VAL A 6 6.87 4.56 3.81
CA VAL A 6 6.34 3.91 5.01
C VAL A 6 5.08 4.65 5.44
N THR A 7 3.95 3.96 5.49
CA THR A 7 2.68 4.57 5.87
C THR A 7 1.82 3.52 6.56
N GLN A 8 1.02 3.95 7.54
CA GLN A 8 0.13 3.02 8.23
C GLN A 8 -1.00 2.54 7.32
N HIS A 9 -1.54 3.44 6.52
CA HIS A 9 -2.67 3.17 5.64
C HIS A 9 -2.31 3.40 4.19
N PHE A 10 -2.79 2.53 3.30
CA PHE A 10 -2.52 2.61 1.88
C PHE A 10 -3.67 1.96 1.11
N TRP A 11 -3.58 1.98 -0.25
CA TRP A 11 -4.55 1.29 -1.09
C TRP A 11 -4.78 -0.15 -0.58
N PRO A 12 -5.98 -0.68 -0.60
CA PRO A 12 -7.22 -0.15 -1.21
C PRO A 12 -7.95 0.89 -0.38
N GLU A 13 -7.42 1.28 0.76
CA GLU A 13 -7.98 2.40 1.52
C GLU A 13 -7.74 3.70 0.74
N ASN A 14 -8.70 4.62 0.82
CA ASN A 14 -8.69 5.84 0.00
C ASN A 14 -7.97 6.97 0.74
N PHE A 15 -6.67 7.09 0.51
CA PHE A 15 -5.84 8.15 1.11
C PHE A 15 -5.01 8.83 0.03
N ARG A 16 -4.63 10.08 0.31
CA ARG A 16 -3.82 10.86 -0.62
C ARG A 16 -2.48 10.18 -0.95
N ILE A 17 -1.93 9.42 -0.01
CA ILE A 17 -0.65 8.74 -0.23
C ILE A 17 -0.70 7.83 -1.46
N ASN A 18 -1.88 7.29 -1.80
CA ASN A 18 -2.04 6.45 -2.98
C ASN A 18 -1.67 7.21 -4.25
N ASP A 19 -2.12 8.47 -4.37
CA ASP A 19 -1.85 9.29 -5.53
C ASP A 19 -0.39 9.72 -5.58
N ILE A 20 0.22 9.97 -4.42
CA ILE A 20 1.63 10.35 -4.34
C ILE A 20 2.50 9.20 -4.84
N VAL A 21 2.20 7.97 -4.41
CA VAL A 21 2.94 6.79 -4.86
C VAL A 21 2.80 6.60 -6.37
N GLU A 22 1.58 6.74 -6.89
CA GLU A 22 1.36 6.62 -8.34
C GLU A 22 2.18 7.66 -9.10
N GLY A 23 2.24 8.90 -8.59
CA GLY A 23 3.02 9.95 -9.21
C GLY A 23 4.52 9.62 -9.26
N PHE A 24 5.07 9.06 -8.19
CA PHE A 24 6.47 8.64 -8.18
C PHE A 24 6.74 7.57 -9.24
N VAL A 25 5.84 6.59 -9.37
CA VAL A 25 6.01 5.55 -10.38
C VAL A 25 5.94 6.13 -11.79
N GLN A 26 5.02 7.06 -12.03
CA GLN A 26 4.89 7.72 -13.33
C GLN A 26 6.14 8.53 -13.68
N ASP A 27 6.84 9.03 -12.66
CA ASP A 27 8.10 9.75 -12.86
C ASP A 27 9.30 8.83 -13.08
N GLY A 28 9.07 7.52 -13.15
CA GLY A 28 10.13 6.57 -13.46
C GLY A 28 10.89 6.05 -12.24
N LEU A 29 10.39 6.32 -11.04
CA LEU A 29 11.03 5.86 -9.81
C LEU A 29 10.61 4.43 -9.49
N ALA A 30 11.54 3.66 -8.91
CA ALA A 30 11.22 2.35 -8.34
C ALA A 30 10.70 2.57 -6.93
N VAL A 31 9.45 2.19 -6.66
CA VAL A 31 8.79 2.49 -5.40
C VAL A 31 8.41 1.21 -4.67
N ASP A 32 8.83 1.13 -3.41
CA ASP A 32 8.39 0.10 -2.48
C ASP A 32 7.58 0.78 -1.38
N VAL A 33 6.46 0.17 -0.98
CA VAL A 33 5.59 0.71 0.06
C VAL A 33 5.52 -0.30 1.20
N LEU A 34 5.76 0.16 2.43
CA LEU A 34 5.55 -0.64 3.63
C LEU A 34 4.37 -0.06 4.37
N CYS A 35 3.32 -0.85 4.57
CA CYS A 35 2.07 -0.40 5.20
C CYS A 35 1.42 -1.54 5.97
N GLY A 36 0.28 -1.28 6.59
CA GLY A 36 -0.50 -2.30 7.27
C GLY A 36 -1.49 -2.99 6.35
N LEU A 37 -2.19 -3.98 6.88
CA LEU A 37 -3.31 -4.60 6.18
C LEU A 37 -4.51 -3.65 6.20
N PRO A 38 -5.31 -3.61 5.12
CA PRO A 38 -6.37 -2.60 4.99
C PRO A 38 -7.61 -2.97 5.82
N ASN A 39 -7.86 -2.23 6.88
CA ASN A 39 -9.00 -2.41 7.74
C ASN A 39 -9.60 -1.10 8.27
N TYR A 40 -9.20 0.02 7.66
CA TYR A 40 -9.69 1.34 8.03
C TYR A 40 -10.86 1.72 7.10
N PRO A 41 -11.86 2.47 7.58
CA PRO A 41 -11.97 3.10 8.90
C PRO A 41 -12.75 2.31 9.95
N HIS A 42 -13.35 1.19 9.62
CA HIS A 42 -14.33 0.51 10.48
C HIS A 42 -13.76 -0.73 11.17
N GLY A 43 -12.48 -1.01 11.02
CA GLY A 43 -11.89 -2.23 11.55
C GLY A 43 -12.33 -3.46 10.78
N GLU A 44 -12.97 -3.29 9.64
CA GLU A 44 -13.42 -4.38 8.79
C GLU A 44 -12.45 -4.59 7.64
N TRP A 45 -12.31 -5.85 7.23
CA TRP A 45 -11.41 -6.18 6.13
C TRP A 45 -12.02 -5.79 4.78
N PHE A 46 -11.20 -5.21 3.92
CA PHE A 46 -11.58 -4.99 2.52
C PHE A 46 -11.63 -6.34 1.80
N ASP A 47 -12.42 -6.42 0.73
CA ASP A 47 -12.53 -7.64 -0.06
C ASP A 47 -11.15 -8.11 -0.52
N GLY A 48 -10.88 -9.38 -0.32
CA GLY A 48 -9.60 -9.98 -0.70
C GLY A 48 -8.52 -9.89 0.36
N TYR A 49 -8.81 -9.29 1.52
CA TYR A 49 -7.85 -9.11 2.60
C TYR A 49 -8.34 -9.75 3.89
N SER A 50 -7.40 -10.18 4.72
CA SER A 50 -7.69 -10.73 6.04
C SER A 50 -6.42 -10.67 6.89
N ALA A 51 -6.49 -11.17 8.12
CA ALA A 51 -5.31 -11.29 8.96
C ALA A 51 -4.23 -12.19 8.34
N ASP A 52 -4.61 -12.99 7.34
CA ASP A 52 -3.70 -13.89 6.63
C ASP A 52 -3.12 -13.25 5.36
N GLY A 53 -3.38 -11.99 5.11
CA GLY A 53 -2.78 -11.27 4.00
C GLY A 53 -3.78 -10.90 2.92
N PRO A 54 -3.29 -10.64 1.71
CA PRO A 54 -1.91 -10.81 1.25
C PRO A 54 -0.93 -9.81 1.88
N PHE A 55 0.29 -10.25 2.09
CA PHE A 55 1.34 -9.40 2.68
C PHE A 55 2.26 -8.78 1.64
N GLU A 56 2.14 -9.17 0.38
CA GLU A 56 2.90 -8.60 -0.72
C GLU A 56 2.01 -8.54 -1.96
N GLU A 57 1.99 -7.38 -2.62
CA GLU A 57 1.22 -7.21 -3.85
C GLU A 57 1.79 -6.02 -4.62
N SER A 58 1.18 -5.68 -5.74
CA SER A 58 1.60 -4.51 -6.51
C SER A 58 0.45 -3.51 -6.62
N TYR A 59 0.81 -2.23 -6.71
CA TYR A 59 -0.14 -1.15 -6.90
C TYR A 59 0.43 -0.21 -7.95
N LYS A 60 -0.14 -0.21 -9.14
CA LYS A 60 0.20 0.70 -10.24
C LYS A 60 1.71 0.80 -10.47
N GLY A 61 2.42 -0.33 -10.37
CA GLY A 61 3.84 -0.40 -10.60
C GLY A 61 4.71 -0.33 -9.35
N ALA A 62 4.15 0.00 -8.19
CA ALA A 62 4.88 -0.05 -6.93
C ALA A 62 4.75 -1.43 -6.29
N ARG A 63 5.77 -1.86 -5.57
CA ARG A 63 5.68 -3.08 -4.75
C ARG A 63 5.16 -2.69 -3.38
N VAL A 64 4.17 -3.43 -2.89
CA VAL A 64 3.52 -3.14 -1.61
C VAL A 64 3.78 -4.29 -0.67
N PHE A 65 4.38 -3.98 0.48
CA PHE A 65 4.64 -4.93 1.55
C PHE A 65 3.78 -4.54 2.75
N ARG A 66 3.01 -5.47 3.28
CA ARG A 66 2.09 -5.20 4.38
C ARG A 66 2.57 -5.89 5.62
N ALA A 67 2.71 -5.11 6.69
CA ALA A 67 3.12 -5.64 7.98
C ALA A 67 1.90 -6.18 8.72
N ARG A 68 2.11 -7.23 9.49
CA ARG A 68 1.09 -7.75 10.39
C ARG A 68 0.95 -6.80 11.59
N GLU A 69 -0.27 -6.48 11.93
CA GLU A 69 -0.56 -5.61 13.07
C GLU A 69 -0.95 -6.39 14.31
#